data_0543b019b23c7098168b611a4ca76844
#
_entry.id   0543b019b23c7098168b611a4ca76844
#
_cell.length_a   1.000
_cell.length_b   1.000
_cell.length_c   1.000
_cell.angle_alpha   90.00
_cell.angle_beta   90.00
_cell.angle_gamma   90.00
#
_symmetry.space_group_name_H-M   'P 1'
#
loop_
_entity.id
_entity.type
_entity.pdbx_description
1 polymer ?
#
loop_
_entity_poly.entity_id
_entity_poly.type
_entity_poly.pdbx_seq_one_letter_code
_entity_poly.pdbx_strand_id
1 'polypeptide(L)'
;MSTDVTPSAEAAHPVLHEGRLDQPLSRWLWLIKWLLVIPHIVVLFFLWIALFLTTVVAGFAILFTERYPRGIFDFNVGVLRWTWRVSFYSYGALATDRYPPFTLADVPDYPATFDVAYPERLSRGLVLVKWWLLAIPHYIVVGIFGAWWWDGWWWWGGGGAWSDDHSTDVHVGAWGWMPWAGGLVGVLAVFAGVALLFANRYPRGIFDFVMGLNRWAYRVAAYVSLMRDEYPPFRLDQGGHDPGNAEMRRVAAPPQ
;
A
#
# COMPACT_ATOMS: atom_id res chain seq x y z
N MET A 1 47.22 -3.49 6.00
CA MET A 1 46.14 -3.46 7.02
C MET A 1 44.88 -3.05 6.29
N SER A 2 44.25 -4.04 5.63
CA SER A 2 43.00 -3.84 4.87
C SER A 2 41.88 -3.83 5.89
N THR A 3 41.27 -2.67 6.07
CA THR A 3 39.99 -2.55 6.79
C THR A 3 38.90 -3.12 5.89
N ASP A 4 38.57 -4.37 6.10
CA ASP A 4 37.34 -4.98 5.59
C ASP A 4 36.16 -4.21 6.21
N VAL A 5 35.67 -3.20 5.51
CA VAL A 5 34.40 -2.56 5.81
C VAL A 5 33.33 -3.55 5.33
N THR A 6 32.96 -4.49 6.20
CA THR A 6 31.74 -5.26 6.02
C THR A 6 30.60 -4.25 5.90
N PRO A 7 29.86 -4.19 4.77
CA PRO A 7 28.69 -3.32 4.70
C PRO A 7 27.77 -3.74 5.83
N SER A 8 27.45 -2.82 6.72
CA SER A 8 26.48 -3.03 7.79
C SER A 8 25.23 -3.59 7.14
N ALA A 9 24.85 -4.81 7.51
CA ALA A 9 23.60 -5.43 7.09
C ALA A 9 22.49 -4.44 7.44
N GLU A 10 21.98 -3.75 6.44
CA GLU A 10 20.90 -2.77 6.60
C GLU A 10 19.70 -3.56 7.11
N ALA A 11 19.34 -3.33 8.37
CA ALA A 11 18.33 -4.11 9.07
C ALA A 11 17.07 -4.21 8.22
N ALA A 12 16.64 -5.45 7.94
CA ALA A 12 15.45 -5.73 7.13
C ALA A 12 14.24 -4.99 7.72
N HIS A 13 13.53 -4.22 6.90
CA HIS A 13 12.33 -3.53 7.35
C HIS A 13 11.23 -4.58 7.66
N PRO A 14 10.52 -4.48 8.80
CA PRO A 14 9.56 -5.49 9.23
C PRO A 14 8.29 -5.60 8.37
N VAL A 15 8.14 -4.75 7.37
CA VAL A 15 7.04 -4.78 6.40
C VAL A 15 7.55 -5.32 5.08
N LEU A 16 7.03 -6.46 4.67
CA LEU A 16 7.28 -7.09 3.37
C LEU A 16 6.27 -6.56 2.35
N HIS A 17 6.76 -5.93 1.28
CA HIS A 17 5.92 -5.48 0.18
C HIS A 17 6.61 -5.81 -1.15
N GLU A 18 6.12 -6.82 -1.84
CA GLU A 18 6.69 -7.29 -3.09
C GLU A 18 5.63 -7.42 -4.19
N GLY A 19 6.08 -7.32 -5.43
CA GLY A 19 5.25 -7.54 -6.61
C GLY A 19 6.09 -7.95 -7.81
N ARG A 20 5.68 -8.98 -8.50
CA ARG A 20 6.33 -9.47 -9.72
C ARG A 20 5.49 -9.09 -10.92
N LEU A 21 6.08 -8.35 -11.87
CA LEU A 21 5.44 -8.05 -13.14
C LEU A 21 5.12 -9.36 -13.88
N ASP A 22 3.82 -9.62 -14.08
CA ASP A 22 3.30 -10.85 -14.65
C ASP A 22 3.11 -10.66 -16.16
N GLN A 23 4.07 -11.12 -16.95
CA GLN A 23 4.04 -11.00 -18.42
C GLN A 23 3.73 -12.34 -19.08
N PRO A 24 3.02 -12.35 -20.24
CA PRO A 24 2.53 -11.21 -21.01
C PRO A 24 1.22 -10.62 -20.45
N LEU A 25 1.08 -9.29 -20.51
CA LEU A 25 -0.15 -8.58 -20.15
C LEU A 25 -1.02 -8.35 -21.38
N SER A 26 -2.35 -8.43 -21.22
CA SER A 26 -3.32 -8.11 -22.27
C SER A 26 -3.34 -6.62 -22.59
N ARG A 27 -3.31 -6.28 -23.89
CA ARG A 27 -3.36 -4.89 -24.37
C ARG A 27 -4.66 -4.17 -24.00
N TRP A 28 -5.78 -4.90 -23.91
CA TRP A 28 -7.11 -4.33 -23.81
C TRP A 28 -7.73 -4.48 -22.40
N LEU A 29 -7.27 -5.45 -21.61
CA LEU A 29 -7.89 -5.78 -20.34
C LEU A 29 -7.86 -4.62 -19.35
N TRP A 30 -6.79 -3.80 -19.38
CA TRP A 30 -6.66 -2.65 -18.49
C TRP A 30 -7.81 -1.64 -18.65
N LEU A 31 -8.42 -1.53 -19.85
CA LEU A 31 -9.57 -0.65 -20.09
C LEU A 31 -10.83 -1.10 -19.33
N ILE A 32 -10.92 -2.38 -18.96
CA ILE A 32 -12.10 -2.96 -18.31
C ILE A 32 -11.82 -3.29 -16.82
N LYS A 33 -10.57 -3.25 -16.39
CA LYS A 33 -10.20 -3.58 -15.00
C LYS A 33 -10.94 -2.74 -13.97
N TRP A 34 -11.22 -1.46 -14.27
CA TRP A 34 -12.00 -0.60 -13.38
C TRP A 34 -13.38 -1.19 -13.05
N LEU A 35 -14.05 -1.79 -14.04
CA LEU A 35 -15.34 -2.45 -13.84
C LEU A 35 -15.20 -3.74 -13.02
N LEU A 36 -14.16 -4.54 -13.33
CA LEU A 36 -13.89 -5.80 -12.65
C LEU A 36 -13.49 -5.61 -11.18
N VAL A 37 -12.97 -4.45 -10.81
CA VAL A 37 -12.56 -4.13 -9.43
C VAL A 37 -13.75 -3.69 -8.55
N ILE A 38 -14.87 -3.27 -9.12
CA ILE A 38 -16.05 -2.80 -8.36
C ILE A 38 -16.45 -3.74 -7.22
N PRO A 39 -16.62 -5.07 -7.42
CA PRO A 39 -16.99 -5.96 -6.32
C PRO A 39 -15.94 -5.99 -5.19
N HIS A 40 -14.66 -5.88 -5.54
CA HIS A 40 -13.61 -5.77 -4.52
C HIS A 40 -13.69 -4.46 -3.74
N ILE A 41 -13.96 -3.34 -4.43
CA ILE A 41 -14.09 -2.03 -3.79
C ILE A 41 -15.22 -2.04 -2.76
N VAL A 42 -16.37 -2.63 -3.11
CA VAL A 42 -17.51 -2.73 -2.19
C VAL A 42 -17.13 -3.51 -0.93
N VAL A 43 -16.49 -4.66 -1.07
CA VAL A 43 -16.07 -5.46 0.10
C VAL A 43 -14.96 -4.77 0.87
N LEU A 44 -13.95 -4.24 0.19
CA LEU A 44 -12.84 -3.51 0.81
C LEU A 44 -13.31 -2.29 1.58
N PHE A 45 -14.33 -1.59 1.13
CA PHE A 45 -14.93 -0.48 1.84
C PHE A 45 -15.35 -0.88 3.27
N PHE A 46 -16.07 -1.98 3.43
CA PHE A 46 -16.47 -2.48 4.75
C PHE A 46 -15.27 -3.00 5.55
N LEU A 47 -14.31 -3.65 4.90
CA LEU A 47 -13.09 -4.13 5.54
C LEU A 47 -12.22 -2.97 6.04
N TRP A 48 -12.19 -1.84 5.35
CA TRP A 48 -11.48 -0.63 5.78
C TRP A 48 -12.13 0.00 7.01
N ILE A 49 -13.46 0.02 7.08
CA ILE A 49 -14.18 0.44 8.29
C ILE A 49 -13.81 -0.50 9.45
N ALA A 50 -13.83 -1.80 9.21
CA ALA A 50 -13.46 -2.78 10.22
C ALA A 50 -11.98 -2.62 10.66
N LEU A 51 -11.05 -2.39 9.71
CA LEU A 51 -9.64 -2.13 10.00
C LEU A 51 -9.47 -0.89 10.89
N PHE A 52 -10.20 0.19 10.59
CA PHE A 52 -10.17 1.39 11.42
C PHE A 52 -10.64 1.10 12.85
N LEU A 53 -11.79 0.47 13.00
CA LEU A 53 -12.35 0.14 14.32
C LEU A 53 -11.43 -0.80 15.10
N THR A 54 -10.90 -1.82 14.45
CA THR A 54 -9.97 -2.77 15.08
C THR A 54 -8.62 -2.12 15.42
N THR A 55 -8.17 -1.15 14.63
CA THR A 55 -6.96 -0.36 14.95
C THR A 55 -7.17 0.50 16.21
N VAL A 56 -8.35 1.12 16.36
CA VAL A 56 -8.71 1.85 17.60
C VAL A 56 -8.70 0.91 18.80
N VAL A 57 -9.34 -0.25 18.69
CA VAL A 57 -9.34 -1.27 19.75
C VAL A 57 -7.91 -1.73 20.07
N ALA A 58 -7.10 -1.97 19.06
CA ALA A 58 -5.69 -2.33 19.23
C ALA A 58 -4.90 -1.22 19.94
N GLY A 59 -5.17 0.06 19.60
CA GLY A 59 -4.56 1.20 20.28
C GLY A 59 -4.81 1.18 21.78
N PHE A 60 -6.05 0.96 22.21
CA PHE A 60 -6.38 0.80 23.64
C PHE A 60 -5.68 -0.44 24.23
N ALA A 61 -5.70 -1.57 23.55
CA ALA A 61 -5.02 -2.77 24.01
C ALA A 61 -3.51 -2.53 24.23
N ILE A 62 -2.83 -1.85 23.30
CA ILE A 62 -1.40 -1.53 23.41
C ILE A 62 -1.13 -0.58 24.61
N LEU A 63 -1.99 0.42 24.82
CA LEU A 63 -1.84 1.34 25.96
C LEU A 63 -1.82 0.62 27.30
N PHE A 64 -2.60 -0.45 27.47
CA PHE A 64 -2.68 -1.19 28.73
C PHE A 64 -1.71 -2.37 28.79
N THR A 65 -1.46 -3.07 27.67
CA THR A 65 -0.76 -4.35 27.64
C THR A 65 0.60 -4.34 26.91
N GLU A 66 0.94 -3.24 26.19
CA GLU A 66 2.12 -3.15 25.31
C GLU A 66 2.12 -4.19 24.18
N ARG A 67 0.98 -4.85 23.93
CA ARG A 67 0.86 -5.90 22.93
C ARG A 67 -0.29 -5.63 21.97
N TYR A 68 -0.06 -5.89 20.70
CA TYR A 68 -1.12 -5.92 19.71
C TYR A 68 -1.89 -7.25 19.82
N PRO A 69 -3.23 -7.27 19.96
CA PRO A 69 -3.98 -8.53 19.97
C PRO A 69 -3.79 -9.30 18.66
N ARG A 70 -3.33 -10.55 18.76
CA ARG A 70 -2.91 -11.34 17.58
C ARG A 70 -4.01 -11.45 16.51
N GLY A 71 -5.24 -11.79 16.91
CA GLY A 71 -6.33 -11.93 15.95
C GLY A 71 -6.67 -10.63 15.20
N ILE A 72 -6.58 -9.49 15.89
CA ILE A 72 -6.78 -8.17 15.26
C ILE A 72 -5.60 -7.85 14.32
N PHE A 73 -4.38 -8.17 14.73
CA PHE A 73 -3.20 -7.98 13.91
C PHE A 73 -3.29 -8.76 12.59
N ASP A 74 -3.57 -10.08 12.69
CA ASP A 74 -3.66 -10.97 11.53
C ASP A 74 -4.81 -10.54 10.59
N PHE A 75 -5.94 -10.09 11.14
CA PHE A 75 -7.04 -9.51 10.36
C PHE A 75 -6.61 -8.26 9.61
N ASN A 76 -5.97 -7.30 10.29
CA ASN A 76 -5.56 -6.04 9.69
C ASN A 76 -4.47 -6.25 8.61
N VAL A 77 -3.52 -7.16 8.85
CA VAL A 77 -2.55 -7.58 7.81
C VAL A 77 -3.28 -8.17 6.61
N GLY A 78 -4.28 -9.01 6.83
CA GLY A 78 -5.11 -9.60 5.77
C GLY A 78 -5.84 -8.54 4.92
N VAL A 79 -6.41 -7.51 5.55
CA VAL A 79 -7.07 -6.40 4.83
C VAL A 79 -6.07 -5.63 3.96
N LEU A 80 -4.89 -5.29 4.49
CA LEU A 80 -3.84 -4.63 3.72
C LEU A 80 -3.32 -5.51 2.58
N ARG A 81 -3.16 -6.82 2.82
CA ARG A 81 -2.75 -7.81 1.82
C ARG A 81 -3.76 -7.91 0.67
N TRP A 82 -5.04 -7.96 0.96
CA TRP A 82 -6.08 -7.99 -0.08
C TRP A 82 -6.13 -6.65 -0.83
N THR A 83 -6.06 -5.52 -0.12
CA THR A 83 -5.97 -4.20 -0.74
C THR A 83 -4.79 -4.11 -1.71
N TRP A 84 -3.62 -4.64 -1.33
CA TRP A 84 -2.45 -4.69 -2.21
C TRP A 84 -2.70 -5.52 -3.47
N ARG A 85 -3.27 -6.71 -3.36
CA ARG A 85 -3.60 -7.53 -4.53
C ARG A 85 -4.54 -6.84 -5.51
N VAL A 86 -5.57 -6.17 -4.98
CA VAL A 86 -6.52 -5.40 -5.79
C VAL A 86 -5.84 -4.19 -6.44
N SER A 87 -5.00 -3.47 -5.71
CA SER A 87 -4.20 -2.36 -6.21
C SER A 87 -3.22 -2.81 -7.30
N PHE A 88 -2.56 -3.95 -7.11
CA PHE A 88 -1.61 -4.53 -8.06
C PHE A 88 -2.26 -4.96 -9.38
N TYR A 89 -3.49 -5.49 -9.31
CA TYR A 89 -4.31 -5.83 -10.47
C TYR A 89 -4.82 -4.58 -11.19
N SER A 90 -5.27 -3.58 -10.44
CA SER A 90 -5.88 -2.36 -10.94
C SER A 90 -4.84 -1.24 -11.16
N TYR A 91 -5.28 0.01 -11.14
CA TYR A 91 -4.46 1.18 -11.46
C TYR A 91 -3.41 1.56 -10.39
N GLY A 92 -3.27 0.78 -9.32
CA GLY A 92 -2.17 0.95 -8.37
C GLY A 92 -0.82 0.44 -8.90
N ALA A 93 -0.81 -0.54 -9.84
CA ALA A 93 0.39 -0.99 -10.52
C ALA A 93 0.12 -1.52 -11.93
N LEU A 94 -1.09 -2.00 -12.26
CA LEU A 94 -1.45 -2.62 -13.56
C LEU A 94 -0.52 -3.77 -13.97
N ALA A 95 -0.01 -4.53 -12.99
CA ALA A 95 1.14 -5.40 -13.19
C ALA A 95 0.77 -6.89 -13.40
N THR A 96 -0.50 -7.25 -13.31
CA THR A 96 -1.00 -8.61 -13.57
C THR A 96 -2.39 -8.60 -14.18
N ASP A 97 -2.71 -9.58 -15.00
CA ASP A 97 -4.05 -9.83 -15.52
C ASP A 97 -4.81 -10.89 -14.71
N ARG A 98 -4.17 -11.48 -13.71
CA ARG A 98 -4.78 -12.45 -12.81
C ARG A 98 -5.73 -11.76 -11.86
N TYR A 99 -7.01 -12.15 -11.89
CA TYR A 99 -8.04 -11.57 -11.03
C TYR A 99 -7.72 -11.84 -9.55
N PRO A 100 -7.82 -10.83 -8.66
CA PRO A 100 -7.50 -11.01 -7.25
C PRO A 100 -8.46 -11.97 -6.57
N PRO A 101 -7.99 -12.91 -5.74
CA PRO A 101 -8.88 -13.78 -4.97
C PRO A 101 -9.55 -13.02 -3.81
N PHE A 102 -10.82 -13.36 -3.52
CA PHE A 102 -11.59 -12.83 -2.40
C PHE A 102 -11.18 -13.51 -1.09
N THR A 103 -10.01 -13.20 -0.56
CA THR A 103 -9.51 -13.77 0.69
C THR A 103 -8.56 -12.85 1.41
N LEU A 104 -8.56 -12.89 2.74
CA LEU A 104 -7.59 -12.21 3.61
C LEU A 104 -6.31 -13.05 3.77
N ALA A 105 -6.38 -14.35 3.50
CA ALA A 105 -5.25 -15.26 3.64
C ALA A 105 -4.13 -14.94 2.63
N ASP A 106 -2.93 -15.41 2.92
CA ASP A 106 -1.84 -15.38 1.95
C ASP A 106 -2.14 -16.31 0.76
N VAL A 107 -1.73 -15.88 -0.43
CA VAL A 107 -1.87 -16.64 -1.68
C VAL A 107 -0.51 -16.65 -2.38
N PRO A 108 0.32 -17.65 -2.09
CA PRO A 108 1.72 -17.71 -2.55
C PRO A 108 1.88 -17.64 -4.08
N ASP A 109 0.90 -18.16 -4.83
CA ASP A 109 0.92 -18.15 -6.30
C ASP A 109 0.54 -16.81 -6.92
N TYR A 110 0.03 -15.86 -6.13
CA TYR A 110 -0.33 -14.54 -6.62
C TYR A 110 0.91 -13.64 -6.72
N PRO A 111 1.07 -12.85 -7.82
CA PRO A 111 2.30 -12.08 -8.04
C PRO A 111 2.49 -10.88 -7.12
N ALA A 112 1.59 -10.62 -6.19
CA ALA A 112 1.67 -9.53 -5.21
C ALA A 112 1.60 -10.08 -3.79
N THR A 113 2.65 -9.81 -3.00
CA THR A 113 2.79 -10.29 -1.62
C THR A 113 2.90 -9.12 -0.66
N PHE A 114 2.18 -9.21 0.45
CA PHE A 114 2.26 -8.25 1.55
C PHE A 114 2.18 -8.98 2.88
N ASP A 115 3.10 -8.66 3.78
CA ASP A 115 3.10 -9.18 5.14
C ASP A 115 3.77 -8.19 6.11
N VAL A 116 3.47 -8.34 7.39
CA VAL A 116 4.05 -7.54 8.46
C VAL A 116 4.50 -8.46 9.58
N ALA A 117 5.77 -8.37 9.97
CA ALA A 117 6.28 -9.13 11.09
C ALA A 117 5.56 -8.73 12.38
N TYR A 118 5.07 -9.71 13.14
CA TYR A 118 4.37 -9.43 14.41
C TYR A 118 5.33 -8.82 15.44
N PRO A 119 4.99 -7.68 16.07
CA PRO A 119 5.84 -7.06 17.09
C PRO A 119 5.75 -7.80 18.42
N GLU A 120 6.88 -8.02 19.09
CA GLU A 120 6.89 -8.60 20.43
C GLU A 120 6.34 -7.62 21.48
N ARG A 121 6.70 -6.34 21.36
CA ARG A 121 6.24 -5.24 22.21
C ARG A 121 6.08 -3.97 21.40
N LEU A 122 5.16 -3.11 21.83
CA LEU A 122 4.89 -1.79 21.26
C LEU A 122 4.93 -0.73 22.36
N SER A 123 5.39 0.46 22.00
CA SER A 123 5.50 1.58 22.93
C SER A 123 4.14 2.23 23.17
N ARG A 124 3.73 2.33 24.45
CA ARG A 124 2.51 3.04 24.87
C ARG A 124 2.51 4.49 24.46
N GLY A 125 3.64 5.18 24.59
CA GLY A 125 3.75 6.60 24.26
C GLY A 125 3.61 6.86 22.77
N LEU A 126 4.18 5.99 21.92
CA LEU A 126 4.09 6.15 20.48
C LEU A 126 2.66 5.97 19.95
N VAL A 127 1.85 5.11 20.56
CA VAL A 127 0.44 4.93 20.16
C VAL A 127 -0.32 6.25 20.15
N LEU A 128 -0.04 7.16 21.10
CA LEU A 128 -0.75 8.43 21.22
C LEU A 128 -0.35 9.47 20.18
N VAL A 129 0.89 9.41 19.67
CA VAL A 129 1.44 10.49 18.84
C VAL A 129 1.72 10.08 17.38
N LYS A 130 1.93 8.79 17.09
CA LYS A 130 2.42 8.40 15.78
C LYS A 130 1.40 8.56 14.65
N TRP A 131 0.12 8.27 14.90
CA TRP A 131 -0.90 8.29 13.87
C TRP A 131 -1.29 9.71 13.41
N TRP A 132 -1.11 10.73 14.22
CA TRP A 132 -1.45 12.10 13.85
C TRP A 132 -0.22 13.01 13.77
N LEU A 133 0.73 12.96 14.72
CA LEU A 133 1.87 13.89 14.73
C LEU A 133 3.04 13.36 13.90
N LEU A 134 3.49 12.13 14.17
CA LEU A 134 4.67 11.59 13.49
C LEU A 134 4.39 11.17 12.04
N ALA A 135 3.12 10.93 11.70
CA ALA A 135 2.72 10.58 10.34
C ALA A 135 2.50 11.80 9.42
N ILE A 136 2.42 13.05 9.95
CA ILE A 136 2.19 14.26 9.13
C ILE A 136 3.12 14.33 7.91
N PRO A 137 4.46 14.24 8.03
CA PRO A 137 5.33 14.35 6.89
C PRO A 137 5.08 13.25 5.85
N HIS A 138 4.73 12.04 6.29
CA HIS A 138 4.37 10.96 5.38
C HIS A 138 3.02 11.21 4.70
N TYR A 139 2.02 11.75 5.40
CA TYR A 139 0.73 12.10 4.82
C TYR A 139 0.87 13.13 3.70
N ILE A 140 1.74 14.14 3.86
CA ILE A 140 2.02 15.13 2.83
C ILE A 140 2.60 14.44 1.58
N VAL A 141 3.62 13.62 1.76
CA VAL A 141 4.31 12.97 0.65
C VAL A 141 3.43 11.91 -0.02
N VAL A 142 2.80 11.03 0.78
CA VAL A 142 1.89 10.00 0.26
C VAL A 142 0.67 10.62 -0.39
N GLY A 143 0.17 11.76 0.11
CA GLY A 143 -0.93 12.51 -0.49
C GLY A 143 -0.61 13.03 -1.90
N ILE A 144 0.64 13.40 -2.17
CA ILE A 144 1.05 13.89 -3.49
C ILE A 144 1.02 12.75 -4.54
N PHE A 145 1.46 11.55 -4.20
CA PHE A 145 1.55 10.46 -5.16
C PHE A 145 0.57 9.30 -4.94
N GLY A 146 -0.05 9.25 -3.76
CA GLY A 146 -0.92 8.15 -3.36
C GLY A 146 -2.37 8.57 -3.14
N ALA A 147 -2.99 9.34 -4.03
CA ALA A 147 -4.40 9.79 -3.92
C ALA A 147 -5.39 8.66 -3.58
N TRP A 148 -4.97 7.42 -3.72
CA TRP A 148 -5.74 6.21 -3.47
C TRP A 148 -6.17 5.98 -2.03
N TRP A 149 -5.32 6.39 -1.07
CA TRP A 149 -5.55 6.14 0.35
C TRP A 149 -6.33 7.26 1.03
N TRP A 150 -6.22 8.48 0.49
CA TRP A 150 -6.66 9.68 1.17
C TRP A 150 -8.00 10.20 0.66
N ASP A 151 -8.30 10.07 -0.64
CA ASP A 151 -9.56 10.56 -1.22
C ASP A 151 -10.78 9.81 -0.66
N GLY A 152 -10.68 8.52 -0.36
CA GLY A 152 -11.75 7.75 0.29
C GLY A 152 -12.07 8.26 1.70
N TRP A 153 -11.08 8.77 2.43
CA TRP A 153 -11.25 9.26 3.80
C TRP A 153 -11.80 10.68 3.86
N TRP A 154 -11.33 11.57 2.99
CA TRP A 154 -11.77 12.97 2.94
C TRP A 154 -13.17 13.12 2.34
N TRP A 155 -13.58 12.26 1.42
CA TRP A 155 -14.89 12.34 0.78
C TRP A 155 -16.02 11.97 1.74
N TRP A 156 -15.76 11.18 2.75
CA TRP A 156 -16.76 10.92 3.81
C TRP A 156 -16.76 11.98 4.92
N GLY A 157 -15.66 12.66 5.16
CA GLY A 157 -15.47 13.44 6.40
C GLY A 157 -15.56 14.94 6.30
N GLY A 158 -15.68 15.59 5.13
CA GLY A 158 -15.59 17.03 5.22
C GLY A 158 -15.67 17.91 3.98
N GLY A 159 -15.84 17.37 2.81
CA GLY A 159 -15.79 18.18 1.57
C GLY A 159 -17.13 18.66 1.00
N GLY A 160 -18.22 18.55 1.71
CA GLY A 160 -19.55 18.70 1.10
C GLY A 160 -20.55 19.67 1.73
N ALA A 161 -20.13 20.59 2.57
CA ALA A 161 -21.13 21.51 3.13
C ALA A 161 -20.54 22.82 3.65
N TRP A 162 -20.05 23.68 2.80
CA TRP A 162 -19.96 25.15 3.01
C TRP A 162 -19.36 25.78 1.76
N SER A 163 -20.13 25.95 0.72
CA SER A 163 -19.90 27.00 -0.26
C SER A 163 -21.24 27.61 -0.62
N ASP A 164 -21.56 28.69 0.09
CA ASP A 164 -22.42 29.74 -0.45
C ASP A 164 -21.72 30.32 -1.67
N ASP A 165 -22.44 30.22 -2.77
CA ASP A 165 -22.50 31.10 -3.91
C ASP A 165 -21.33 32.06 -4.14
N HIS A 166 -20.49 31.78 -5.15
CA HIS A 166 -20.08 32.65 -6.24
C HIS A 166 -19.16 31.90 -7.22
N SER A 167 -19.73 31.52 -8.34
CA SER A 167 -19.17 31.28 -9.66
C SER A 167 -17.67 31.52 -9.85
N THR A 168 -16.90 30.46 -9.78
CA THR A 168 -15.87 30.15 -10.76
C THR A 168 -15.92 28.64 -10.95
N ASP A 169 -16.63 28.22 -11.98
CA ASP A 169 -16.71 26.84 -12.45
C ASP A 169 -15.31 26.36 -12.87
N VAL A 170 -14.50 25.95 -11.92
CA VAL A 170 -13.50 24.98 -12.22
C VAL A 170 -14.22 23.63 -12.14
N HIS A 171 -14.78 23.23 -13.29
CA HIS A 171 -15.20 21.87 -13.53
C HIS A 171 -13.99 20.95 -13.30
N VAL A 172 -13.72 20.58 -12.06
CA VAL A 172 -13.07 19.34 -11.72
C VAL A 172 -14.14 18.26 -11.94
N GLY A 173 -14.64 18.29 -13.18
CA GLY A 173 -15.71 17.46 -13.63
C GLY A 173 -15.24 16.03 -13.78
N ALA A 174 -16.20 15.13 -13.79
CA ALA A 174 -16.23 13.77 -14.37
C ALA A 174 -15.14 12.76 -13.97
N TRP A 175 -13.96 13.18 -13.54
CA TRP A 175 -12.85 12.31 -13.12
C TRP A 175 -12.85 12.03 -11.61
N GLY A 176 -13.65 12.75 -10.83
CA GLY A 176 -13.82 12.52 -9.38
C GLY A 176 -14.49 11.19 -9.01
N TRP A 177 -15.00 10.47 -10.01
CA TRP A 177 -15.59 9.13 -9.85
C TRP A 177 -14.55 8.01 -9.87
N MET A 178 -13.31 8.31 -10.23
CA MET A 178 -12.24 7.33 -10.33
C MET A 178 -11.27 7.57 -9.18
N PRO A 179 -11.48 6.97 -8.00
CA PRO A 179 -10.57 7.12 -6.87
C PRO A 179 -9.14 6.61 -7.17
N TRP A 180 -8.96 5.94 -8.29
CA TRP A 180 -7.68 5.42 -8.79
C TRP A 180 -6.99 6.31 -9.84
N ALA A 181 -7.62 7.38 -10.31
CA ALA A 181 -7.02 8.26 -11.34
C ALA A 181 -6.32 9.51 -10.75
N GLY A 182 -6.40 9.72 -9.44
CA GLY A 182 -6.10 11.00 -8.79
C GLY A 182 -4.73 11.08 -8.12
N GLY A 183 -3.69 10.42 -8.56
CA GLY A 183 -2.34 10.59 -8.00
C GLY A 183 -1.28 10.22 -9.01
N LEU A 184 -0.03 10.52 -8.68
CA LEU A 184 1.12 10.19 -9.54
C LEU A 184 1.13 8.69 -9.92
N VAL A 185 0.78 7.81 -8.99
CA VAL A 185 0.70 6.36 -9.23
C VAL A 185 -0.35 6.05 -10.29
N GLY A 186 -1.55 6.63 -10.20
CA GLY A 186 -2.62 6.43 -11.18
C GLY A 186 -2.23 6.95 -12.57
N VAL A 187 -1.64 8.15 -12.63
CA VAL A 187 -1.13 8.72 -13.89
C VAL A 187 -0.08 7.82 -14.53
N LEU A 188 0.87 7.32 -13.74
CA LEU A 188 1.90 6.40 -14.22
C LEU A 188 1.32 5.06 -14.70
N ALA A 189 0.30 4.54 -13.99
CA ALA A 189 -0.39 3.32 -14.38
C ALA A 189 -1.16 3.49 -15.70
N VAL A 190 -1.85 4.62 -15.89
CA VAL A 190 -2.50 4.95 -17.17
C VAL A 190 -1.46 5.08 -18.30
N PHE A 191 -0.34 5.76 -18.03
CA PHE A 191 0.74 5.86 -19.01
C PHE A 191 1.32 4.50 -19.39
N ALA A 192 1.50 3.62 -18.39
CA ALA A 192 1.92 2.24 -18.64
C ALA A 192 0.87 1.45 -19.44
N GLY A 193 -0.43 1.66 -19.18
CA GLY A 193 -1.53 1.08 -19.95
C GLY A 193 -1.51 1.54 -21.41
N VAL A 194 -1.30 2.83 -21.66
CA VAL A 194 -1.14 3.38 -23.02
C VAL A 194 0.09 2.79 -23.70
N ALA A 195 1.22 2.70 -23.01
CA ALA A 195 2.41 2.06 -23.54
C ALA A 195 2.17 0.57 -23.87
N LEU A 196 1.43 -0.14 -23.04
CA LEU A 196 1.02 -1.53 -23.29
C LEU A 196 0.14 -1.65 -24.53
N LEU A 197 -0.80 -0.70 -24.73
CA LEU A 197 -1.69 -0.68 -25.88
C LEU A 197 -0.93 -0.56 -27.21
N PHE A 198 0.01 0.39 -27.29
CA PHE A 198 0.73 0.72 -28.52
C PHE A 198 2.02 -0.10 -28.70
N ALA A 199 2.80 -0.26 -27.64
CA ALA A 199 4.11 -0.91 -27.70
C ALA A 199 4.09 -2.40 -27.29
N ASN A 200 2.95 -2.93 -26.81
CA ASN A 200 2.80 -4.30 -26.30
C ASN A 200 3.83 -4.65 -25.19
N ARG A 201 4.29 -3.64 -24.48
CA ARG A 201 5.29 -3.79 -23.40
C ARG A 201 4.95 -2.86 -22.25
N TYR A 202 5.00 -3.39 -21.04
CA TYR A 202 4.97 -2.58 -19.83
C TYR A 202 6.38 -2.03 -19.57
N PRO A 203 6.58 -0.69 -19.48
CA PRO A 203 7.90 -0.12 -19.21
C PRO A 203 8.38 -0.49 -17.79
N ARG A 204 9.47 -1.26 -17.71
CA ARG A 204 10.00 -1.74 -16.42
C ARG A 204 10.36 -0.61 -15.47
N GLY A 205 10.94 0.49 -15.96
CA GLY A 205 11.27 1.64 -15.12
C GLY A 205 10.05 2.27 -14.45
N ILE A 206 8.89 2.29 -15.13
CA ILE A 206 7.62 2.75 -14.53
C ILE A 206 7.17 1.75 -13.46
N PHE A 207 7.22 0.45 -13.75
CA PHE A 207 6.89 -0.59 -12.77
C PHE A 207 7.75 -0.46 -11.51
N ASP A 208 9.06 -0.39 -11.66
CA ASP A 208 10.00 -0.31 -10.55
C ASP A 208 9.77 0.94 -9.69
N PHE A 209 9.49 2.07 -10.33
CA PHE A 209 9.18 3.32 -9.65
C PHE A 209 7.84 3.25 -8.89
N VAL A 210 6.78 2.75 -9.55
CA VAL A 210 5.46 2.56 -8.95
C VAL A 210 5.53 1.58 -7.76
N MET A 211 6.33 0.52 -7.87
CA MET A 211 6.58 -0.40 -6.76
C MET A 211 7.23 0.30 -5.56
N GLY A 212 8.20 1.18 -5.80
CA GLY A 212 8.82 1.98 -4.74
C GLY A 212 7.82 2.90 -4.02
N LEU A 213 6.95 3.59 -4.78
CA LEU A 213 5.91 4.46 -4.22
C LEU A 213 4.90 3.67 -3.38
N ASN A 214 4.40 2.54 -3.91
CA ASN A 214 3.49 1.67 -3.18
C ASN A 214 4.14 1.11 -1.91
N ARG A 215 5.40 0.63 -2.00
CA ARG A 215 6.14 0.11 -0.84
C ARG A 215 6.22 1.13 0.28
N TRP A 216 6.54 2.37 -0.06
CA TRP A 216 6.54 3.44 0.94
C TRP A 216 5.15 3.64 1.54
N ALA A 217 4.09 3.77 0.71
CA ALA A 217 2.73 3.95 1.17
C ALA A 217 2.26 2.84 2.13
N TYR A 218 2.58 1.57 1.80
CA TYR A 218 2.21 0.43 2.65
C TYR A 218 3.02 0.34 3.95
N ARG A 219 4.30 0.78 3.96
CA ARG A 219 5.06 0.95 5.21
C ARG A 219 4.42 2.01 6.11
N VAL A 220 4.00 3.13 5.54
CA VAL A 220 3.28 4.19 6.26
C VAL A 220 1.94 3.65 6.79
N ALA A 221 1.19 2.89 5.99
CA ALA A 221 -0.07 2.29 6.39
C ALA A 221 0.09 1.34 7.59
N ALA A 222 1.08 0.46 7.58
CA ALA A 222 1.38 -0.43 8.70
C ALA A 222 1.77 0.36 9.96
N TYR A 223 2.52 1.45 9.81
CA TYR A 223 2.91 2.34 10.90
C TYR A 223 1.71 3.05 11.52
N VAL A 224 0.84 3.64 10.69
CA VAL A 224 -0.37 4.36 11.14
C VAL A 224 -1.39 3.42 11.75
N SER A 225 -1.48 2.18 11.25
CA SER A 225 -2.33 1.13 11.82
C SER A 225 -1.76 0.52 13.10
N LEU A 226 -0.76 1.15 13.71
CA LEU A 226 -0.12 0.77 14.98
C LEU A 226 0.57 -0.61 14.97
N MET A 227 0.80 -1.20 13.79
CA MET A 227 1.37 -2.53 13.68
C MET A 227 2.86 -2.58 14.04
N ARG A 228 3.60 -1.49 13.79
CA ARG A 228 5.04 -1.40 14.04
C ARG A 228 5.42 -0.04 14.60
N ASP A 229 6.46 0.02 15.45
CA ASP A 229 6.97 1.26 16.02
C ASP A 229 8.11 1.87 15.21
N GLU A 230 8.71 1.09 14.31
CA GLU A 230 9.78 1.56 13.44
C GLU A 230 9.24 2.61 12.46
N TYR A 231 9.87 3.77 12.48
CA TYR A 231 9.50 4.89 11.63
C TYR A 231 9.80 4.55 10.15
N PRO A 232 8.84 4.73 9.23
CA PRO A 232 9.06 4.45 7.82
C PRO A 232 10.22 5.29 7.26
N PRO A 233 11.23 4.68 6.63
CA PRO A 233 12.35 5.43 6.08
C PRO A 233 11.91 6.27 4.89
N PHE A 234 12.43 7.50 4.76
CA PHE A 234 12.24 8.36 3.60
C PHE A 234 13.15 7.93 2.45
N ARG A 235 12.92 6.72 1.96
CA ARG A 235 13.64 6.21 0.80
C ARG A 235 12.70 5.48 -0.14
N LEU A 236 12.98 5.62 -1.43
CA LEU A 236 12.23 4.97 -2.48
C LEU A 236 12.97 3.71 -2.91
N ASP A 237 12.61 2.58 -2.33
CA ASP A 237 13.15 1.28 -2.69
C ASP A 237 12.47 0.79 -3.98
N GLN A 238 13.05 1.09 -5.13
CA GLN A 238 12.50 0.73 -6.43
C GLN A 238 12.63 -0.76 -6.72
N GLY A 239 11.76 -1.27 -7.61
CA GLY A 239 11.79 -2.66 -8.05
C GLY A 239 10.78 -3.57 -7.34
N GLY A 240 10.54 -4.72 -7.97
CA GLY A 240 9.53 -5.68 -7.51
C GLY A 240 9.86 -6.39 -6.21
N HIS A 241 11.14 -6.53 -5.87
CA HIS A 241 11.61 -7.16 -4.64
C HIS A 241 11.97 -6.11 -3.58
N ASP A 242 11.65 -6.40 -2.33
CA ASP A 242 12.06 -5.55 -1.22
C ASP A 242 13.52 -5.85 -0.86
N PRO A 243 14.43 -4.85 -0.95
CA PRO A 243 15.85 -5.07 -0.65
C PRO A 243 16.11 -5.59 0.78
N GLY A 244 15.28 -5.16 1.75
CA GLY A 244 15.39 -5.61 3.13
C GLY A 244 15.05 -7.09 3.35
N ASN A 245 14.38 -7.74 2.41
CA ASN A 245 13.94 -9.14 2.56
C ASN A 245 14.90 -10.18 1.99
N ALA A 246 15.89 -9.76 1.22
CA ALA A 246 16.94 -10.67 0.74
C ALA A 246 17.66 -11.35 1.93
N GLU A 247 17.83 -10.63 3.02
CA GLU A 247 18.42 -11.10 4.26
C GLU A 247 17.49 -12.07 5.01
N MET A 248 16.19 -11.74 5.14
CA MET A 248 15.22 -12.64 5.80
C MET A 248 15.09 -13.98 5.06
N ARG A 249 15.12 -13.97 3.74
CA ARG A 249 15.09 -15.20 2.92
C ARG A 249 16.35 -16.03 3.07
N ARG A 250 17.53 -15.41 3.24
CA ARG A 250 18.80 -16.13 3.50
C ARG A 250 18.79 -16.80 4.86
N VAL A 251 18.22 -16.13 5.87
CA VAL A 251 18.12 -16.67 7.24
C VAL A 251 17.04 -17.76 7.32
N ALA A 252 15.96 -17.65 6.54
CA ALA A 252 14.88 -18.65 6.50
C ALA A 252 15.17 -19.85 5.59
N ALA A 253 16.21 -19.80 4.74
CA ALA A 253 16.60 -20.94 3.91
C ALA A 253 17.27 -22.02 4.81
N PRO A 254 16.81 -23.28 4.79
CA PRO A 254 17.46 -24.34 5.54
C PRO A 254 18.91 -24.51 5.05
N PRO A 255 19.86 -24.81 5.95
CA PRO A 255 21.24 -25.08 5.56
C PRO A 255 21.27 -26.28 4.58
N GLN A 256 21.92 -26.07 3.44
CA GLN A 256 22.13 -27.13 2.44
C GLN A 256 23.14 -28.15 2.92
#